data_18e20c17c5c5e8209e1a81aafa648d73
#
_entry.id   18e20c17c5c5e8209e1a81aafa648d73
#
_cell.length_a   1.000
_cell.length_b   1.000
_cell.length_c   1.000
_cell.angle_alpha   90.00
_cell.angle_beta   90.00
_cell.angle_gamma   90.00
#
_symmetry.space_group_name_H-M   'P 1'
#
loop_
_entity.id
_entity.type
_entity.pdbx_description
1 polymer ?
#
loop_
_entity_poly.entity_id
_entity_poly.type
_entity_poly.pdbx_seq_one_letter_code
_entity_poly.pdbx_strand_id
1 'polypeptide(L)' 'MFILTVSGQEKEGAYAVTDPDGERALYLFEEEDDAERYAGLLEAEDYPEMCVVEIEDGVAISACYQYNYRYVIIK' A
#
# COMPACT_ATOMS: atom_id res chain seq x y z
N MET A 1 4.04 5.75 -8.98
CA MET A 1 3.34 4.63 -8.31
C MET A 1 2.39 5.15 -7.25
N PHE A 2 1.42 4.34 -6.91
CA PHE A 2 0.43 4.70 -5.90
C PHE A 2 0.48 3.69 -4.76
N ILE A 3 0.32 4.20 -3.54
CA ILE A 3 0.26 3.39 -2.33
C ILE A 3 -1.02 3.70 -1.59
N LEU A 4 -1.39 2.81 -0.66
CA LEU A 4 -2.51 3.05 0.23
C LEU A 4 -1.98 3.42 1.61
N THR A 5 -2.63 4.41 2.23
CA THR A 5 -2.35 4.77 3.63
C THR A 5 -3.67 4.77 4.38
N VAL A 6 -3.62 4.55 5.68
CA VAL A 6 -4.83 4.61 6.50
C VAL A 6 -5.22 6.08 6.68
N SER A 7 -6.48 6.41 6.38
CA SER A 7 -6.98 7.78 6.50
C SER A 7 -6.81 8.28 7.94
N GLY A 8 -6.23 9.47 8.06
CA GLY A 8 -5.92 10.06 9.35
C GLY A 8 -4.60 9.60 9.97
N GLN A 9 -3.93 8.61 9.37
CA GLN A 9 -2.67 8.06 9.86
C GLN A 9 -1.59 8.06 8.78
N GLU A 10 -1.64 9.00 7.86
CA GLU A 10 -0.70 9.07 6.74
C GLU A 10 0.74 9.19 7.20
N LYS A 11 0.97 9.74 8.38
CA LYS A 11 2.31 9.89 8.95
C LYS A 11 2.94 8.55 9.34
N GLU A 12 2.13 7.51 9.52
CA GLU A 12 2.62 6.19 9.87
C GLU A 12 3.10 5.39 8.66
N GLY A 13 2.94 5.95 7.46
CA GLY A 13 3.42 5.35 6.24
C GLY A 13 2.38 4.52 5.52
N ALA A 14 2.85 3.72 4.57
CA ALA A 14 1.98 2.92 3.72
C ALA A 14 1.40 1.72 4.45
N TYR A 15 0.18 1.36 4.08
CA TYR A 15 -0.45 0.16 4.59
C TYR A 15 0.22 -1.08 3.98
N ALA A 16 0.71 -1.96 4.82
CA ALA A 16 1.34 -3.21 4.38
C ALA A 16 0.45 -4.39 4.77
N VAL A 17 0.32 -5.33 3.84
CA VAL A 17 -0.48 -6.53 4.04
C VAL A 17 0.42 -7.61 4.62
N THR A 18 -0.05 -8.31 5.66
CA THR A 18 0.67 -9.44 6.22
C THR A 18 0.24 -10.70 5.47
N ASP A 19 1.21 -11.39 4.87
CA ASP A 19 0.92 -12.62 4.14
C ASP A 19 0.78 -13.82 5.10
N PRO A 20 0.37 -14.99 4.60
CA PRO A 20 0.20 -16.18 5.46
C PRO A 20 1.48 -16.62 6.17
N ASP A 21 2.64 -16.27 5.66
CA ASP A 21 3.94 -16.60 6.26
C ASP A 21 4.33 -15.60 7.36
N GLY A 22 3.52 -14.58 7.63
CA GLY A 22 3.80 -13.56 8.61
C GLY A 22 4.68 -12.44 8.13
N GLU A 23 5.02 -12.41 6.84
CA GLU A 23 5.82 -11.34 6.26
C GLU A 23 4.93 -10.21 5.76
N ARG A 24 5.44 -8.99 5.85
CA ARG A 24 4.72 -7.83 5.36
C ARG A 24 5.06 -7.55 3.91
N ALA A 25 4.04 -7.31 3.12
CA ALA A 25 4.18 -6.96 1.71
C ALA A 25 3.50 -5.62 1.45
N LEU A 26 4.21 -4.73 0.78
CA LEU A 26 3.68 -3.44 0.37
C LEU A 26 3.17 -3.56 -1.06
N TYR A 27 1.91 -3.20 -1.28
CA TYR A 27 1.34 -3.22 -2.61
C TYR A 27 1.57 -1.87 -3.28
N LEU A 28 2.22 -1.92 -4.45
CA LEU A 28 2.51 -0.74 -5.26
C LEU A 28 1.65 -0.82 -6.50
N PHE A 29 0.83 0.18 -6.73
CA PHE A 29 -0.09 0.21 -7.88
C PHE A 29 0.46 1.14 -8.95
N GLU A 30 0.50 0.68 -10.19
CA GLU A 30 0.90 1.53 -11.31
C GLU A 30 -0.22 2.49 -11.71
N GLU A 31 -1.48 2.07 -11.52
CA GLU A 31 -2.64 2.86 -11.88
C GLU A 31 -3.40 3.31 -10.63
N GLU A 32 -3.78 4.59 -10.61
CA GLU A 32 -4.57 5.14 -9.51
C GLU A 32 -5.91 4.42 -9.36
N ASP A 33 -6.55 4.09 -10.48
CA ASP A 33 -7.85 3.42 -10.47
C ASP A 33 -7.78 2.06 -9.78
N ASP A 34 -6.70 1.33 -9.97
CA ASP A 34 -6.52 0.03 -9.32
C ASP A 34 -6.31 0.19 -7.82
N ALA A 35 -5.57 1.22 -7.41
CA ALA A 35 -5.37 1.52 -5.99
C ALA A 35 -6.69 1.88 -5.32
N GLU A 36 -7.51 2.70 -5.98
CA GLU A 36 -8.82 3.09 -5.46
C GLU A 36 -9.76 1.90 -5.37
N ARG A 37 -9.74 1.03 -6.36
CA ARG A 37 -10.56 -0.18 -6.35
C ARG A 37 -10.17 -1.10 -5.20
N TYR A 38 -8.88 -1.27 -4.95
CA TYR A 38 -8.41 -2.09 -3.85
C TYR A 38 -8.80 -1.48 -2.51
N ALA A 39 -8.70 -0.16 -2.37
CA ALA A 39 -9.13 0.54 -1.16
C ALA A 39 -10.62 0.30 -0.89
N GLY A 40 -11.44 0.35 -1.94
CA GLY A 40 -12.87 0.07 -1.82
C GLY A 40 -13.16 -1.35 -1.37
N LEU A 41 -12.39 -2.33 -1.87
CA LEU A 41 -12.53 -3.72 -1.45
C LEU A 41 -12.18 -3.90 0.04
N LEU A 42 -11.14 -3.22 0.50
CA LEU A 42 -10.75 -3.29 1.90
C LEU A 42 -11.82 -2.67 2.81
N GLU A 43 -12.39 -1.54 2.41
CA GLU A 43 -13.48 -0.92 3.17
C GLU A 43 -14.70 -1.84 3.27
N ALA A 44 -15.00 -2.55 2.19
CA ALA A 44 -16.11 -3.51 2.17
C ALA A 44 -15.88 -4.69 3.13
N GLU A 45 -14.65 -4.97 3.50
CA GLU A 45 -14.27 -6.02 4.42
C GLU A 45 -14.00 -5.51 5.83
N ASP A 46 -14.54 -4.36 6.18
CA ASP A 46 -14.42 -3.72 7.51
C ASP A 46 -13.00 -3.25 7.87
N TYR A 47 -12.14 -3.06 6.88
CA TYR A 47 -10.86 -2.40 7.11
C TYR A 47 -11.05 -0.88 7.24
N PRO A 48 -10.11 -0.17 7.87
CA PRO A 48 -10.19 1.29 7.94
C PRO A 48 -10.23 1.92 6.56
N GLU A 49 -10.77 3.12 6.49
CA GLU A 49 -10.76 3.89 5.25
C GLU A 49 -9.33 4.16 4.81
N MET A 50 -9.06 3.94 3.53
CA MET A 50 -7.74 4.12 2.94
C MET A 50 -7.69 5.33 2.05
N CYS A 51 -6.53 6.00 2.03
CA CYS A 51 -6.24 7.07 1.09
C CYS A 51 -5.24 6.58 0.05
N VAL A 52 -5.41 7.01 -1.19
CA VAL A 52 -4.48 6.71 -2.27
C VAL A 52 -3.48 7.87 -2.36
N VAL A 53 -2.20 7.56 -2.29
CA VAL A 53 -1.12 8.56 -2.33
C VAL A 53 -0.16 8.22 -3.45
N GLU A 54 0.16 9.20 -4.28
CA GLU A 54 1.15 9.02 -5.32
C GLU A 54 2.55 9.26 -4.76
N ILE A 55 3.48 8.36 -5.07
CA ILE A 55 4.90 8.50 -4.71
C ILE A 55 5.77 8.12 -5.90
N GLU A 56 7.02 8.58 -5.89
CA GLU A 56 7.97 8.17 -6.91
C GLU A 56 8.36 6.70 -6.74
N ASP A 57 8.54 6.01 -7.87
CA ASP A 57 8.85 4.58 -7.88
C ASP A 57 10.10 4.27 -7.07
N GLY A 58 11.16 5.04 -7.25
CA GLY A 58 12.41 4.83 -6.52
C GLY A 58 12.26 5.02 -5.03
N VAL A 59 11.43 5.96 -4.60
CA VAL A 59 11.16 6.20 -3.18
C VAL A 59 10.41 5.00 -2.59
N ALA A 60 9.43 4.47 -3.31
CA ALA A 60 8.65 3.32 -2.86
C ALA A 60 9.54 2.09 -2.67
N ILE A 61 10.39 1.80 -3.65
CA ILE A 61 11.26 0.62 -3.61
C ILE A 61 12.33 0.77 -2.51
N SER A 62 12.91 1.98 -2.38
CA SER A 62 13.89 2.24 -1.33
C SER A 62 13.31 2.07 0.06
N ALA A 63 12.07 2.50 0.28
CA ALA A 63 11.42 2.33 1.57
C ALA A 63 11.21 0.86 1.90
N CYS A 64 10.87 0.04 0.91
CA CYS A 64 10.73 -1.41 1.11
C CYS A 64 12.05 -2.05 1.55
N TYR A 65 13.16 -1.68 0.93
CA TYR A 65 14.47 -2.18 1.35
C TYR A 65 14.84 -1.72 2.76
N GLN A 66 14.58 -0.46 3.07
CA GLN A 66 14.92 0.10 4.37
C GLN A 66 14.20 -0.59 5.52
N TYR A 67 12.94 -0.98 5.32
CA TYR A 67 12.11 -1.60 6.35
C TYR A 67 11.97 -3.10 6.20
N ASN A 68 12.71 -3.72 5.28
CA ASN A 68 12.65 -5.16 5.00
C ASN A 68 11.27 -5.65 4.60
N TYR A 69 10.52 -4.82 3.87
CA TYR A 69 9.23 -5.22 3.34
C TYR A 69 9.43 -5.82 1.95
N ARG A 70 8.65 -6.85 1.67
CA ARG A 70 8.48 -7.29 0.28
C ARG A 70 7.57 -6.29 -0.42
N TYR A 71 7.65 -6.24 -1.74
CA TYR A 71 6.72 -5.42 -2.49
C TYR A 71 6.14 -6.22 -3.64
N VAL A 72 4.89 -5.90 -3.98
CA VAL A 72 4.18 -6.49 -5.11
C VAL A 72 3.71 -5.33 -5.97
N ILE A 73 4.06 -5.38 -7.26
CA ILE A 73 3.64 -4.35 -8.21
C ILE A 73 2.37 -4.84 -8.88
N ILE A 74 1.30 -4.07 -8.72
CA ILE A 74 0.00 -4.39 -9.30
C ILE A 74 -0.20 -3.54 -10.54
N LYS A 75 -0.34 -4.22 -11.66
CA LYS A 75 -0.49 -3.58 -12.98
C LYS A 75 -1.93 -3.59 -13.43
#